data_0f12894615a039ec2e835e1624b81edd
#
_entry.id   0f12894615a039ec2e835e1624b81edd
#
_cell.length_a   1.000
_cell.length_b   1.000
_cell.length_c   1.000
_cell.angle_alpha   90.00
_cell.angle_beta   90.00
_cell.angle_gamma   90.00
#
_symmetry.space_group_name_H-M   'P 1'
#
loop_
_entity.id
_entity.type
_entity.pdbx_description
1 polymer ?
#
loop_
_entity_poly.entity_id
_entity_poly.type
_entity_poly.pdbx_seq_one_letter_code
_entity_poly.pdbx_strand_id
1 'polypeptide(L)'
;MKQNVMTPIADRPFGRVLLGLPAPAAVPRTEKQAPPTLAPTHAARELVLLRAEFELAVRLGRIHTVRGNGPGERRVTRAEIDRIRTRPGFPAALRAQVKTVGTAEAAALLDITTARFTRLARLGRLTPVLHYRNRYRVVVWRYLAEEVAGFAAHPEHRALLTGRTPAPLRQQLDAGLDSRARNWRARCHESLLGLADGPWESAAVSAAFLNDEQLADTVPDPDERARIHDLRPGRPATTTGNRYAASRSPDLMTAETEEEIRGYQAHLRLCLRDARERNPGCPDADPPVTQGPRPCRTPRATTVVGTSSTGCGAGSEPQRPTSSSLGRQKGRTRRALGPLTTVRHP
;
A
#
# COMPACT_ATOMS: atom_id res chain seq x y z
N MET A 1 -14.75 -22.56 -90.38
CA MET A 1 -16.07 -22.42 -91.05
C MET A 1 -17.12 -23.08 -90.18
N LYS A 2 -17.97 -22.36 -89.54
CA LYS A 2 -19.43 -22.47 -89.47
C LYS A 2 -19.89 -21.48 -88.40
N GLN A 3 -20.55 -20.46 -88.87
CA GLN A 3 -21.37 -19.52 -88.18
C GLN A 3 -22.57 -20.21 -87.54
N ASN A 4 -23.01 -19.79 -86.39
CA ASN A 4 -24.43 -19.93 -86.05
C ASN A 4 -24.84 -18.79 -85.11
N VAL A 5 -25.51 -17.94 -85.64
CA VAL A 5 -26.78 -17.22 -85.53
C VAL A 5 -27.34 -17.12 -84.09
N MET A 6 -27.40 -15.88 -83.67
CA MET A 6 -28.14 -15.34 -82.51
C MET A 6 -29.65 -15.42 -82.72
N THR A 7 -30.40 -15.80 -81.67
CA THR A 7 -31.81 -15.52 -81.56
C THR A 7 -32.11 -14.99 -80.13
N PRO A 8 -32.89 -13.92 -79.98
CA PRO A 8 -33.21 -13.35 -78.71
C PRO A 8 -34.46 -14.03 -78.13
N ILE A 9 -34.41 -14.30 -76.80
CA ILE A 9 -35.61 -14.78 -76.10
C ILE A 9 -35.96 -13.78 -74.99
N ALA A 10 -37.21 -13.43 -75.00
CA ALA A 10 -38.00 -12.47 -74.27
C ALA A 10 -37.86 -12.44 -72.73
N ASP A 11 -38.04 -11.27 -72.33
CA ASP A 11 -38.31 -10.74 -70.99
C ASP A 11 -39.42 -11.49 -70.19
N ARG A 12 -39.14 -11.99 -69.04
CA ARG A 12 -40.13 -12.41 -68.05
C ARG A 12 -39.74 -11.84 -66.65
N PRO A 13 -40.65 -11.17 -65.98
CA PRO A 13 -40.34 -10.63 -64.62
C PRO A 13 -40.42 -11.76 -63.61
N PHE A 14 -39.27 -12.10 -63.03
CA PHE A 14 -39.23 -12.98 -61.81
C PHE A 14 -39.58 -12.20 -60.53
N GLY A 15 -40.76 -12.57 -60.02
CA GLY A 15 -41.15 -12.15 -58.67
C GLY A 15 -40.11 -12.62 -57.60
N ARG A 16 -39.58 -11.66 -56.86
CA ARG A 16 -38.62 -11.87 -55.81
C ARG A 16 -39.35 -12.44 -54.59
N VAL A 17 -39.37 -13.75 -54.42
CA VAL A 17 -39.75 -14.40 -53.16
C VAL A 17 -38.58 -14.22 -52.17
N LEU A 18 -38.73 -13.30 -51.23
CA LEU A 18 -37.85 -13.19 -50.09
C LEU A 18 -38.13 -14.37 -49.13
N LEU A 19 -37.38 -15.46 -49.30
CA LEU A 19 -37.25 -16.48 -48.29
C LEU A 19 -36.46 -15.86 -47.11
N GLY A 20 -37.17 -15.59 -46.02
CA GLY A 20 -36.56 -15.15 -44.74
C GLY A 20 -35.60 -16.23 -44.24
N LEU A 21 -34.31 -15.95 -44.30
CA LEU A 21 -33.31 -16.72 -43.59
C LEU A 21 -33.53 -16.48 -42.07
N PRO A 22 -33.59 -17.54 -41.24
CA PRO A 22 -33.65 -17.34 -39.80
C PRO A 22 -32.37 -16.63 -39.35
N ALA A 23 -32.54 -15.58 -38.60
CA ALA A 23 -31.42 -14.89 -37.93
C ALA A 23 -30.59 -15.91 -37.15
N PRO A 24 -29.24 -15.83 -37.21
CA PRO A 24 -28.41 -16.73 -36.42
C PRO A 24 -28.77 -16.52 -34.94
N ALA A 25 -29.16 -17.61 -34.26
CA ALA A 25 -29.45 -17.61 -32.87
C ALA A 25 -28.24 -16.99 -32.13
N ALA A 26 -28.48 -15.93 -31.36
CA ALA A 26 -27.49 -15.28 -30.52
C ALA A 26 -26.91 -16.37 -29.61
N VAL A 27 -25.65 -16.76 -29.87
CA VAL A 27 -24.89 -17.63 -28.97
C VAL A 27 -24.84 -16.89 -27.64
N PRO A 28 -25.35 -17.45 -26.53
CA PRO A 28 -25.24 -16.81 -25.26
C PRO A 28 -23.76 -16.59 -24.96
N ARG A 29 -23.33 -15.32 -24.89
CA ARG A 29 -22.02 -15.00 -24.40
C ARG A 29 -22.00 -15.52 -22.96
N THR A 30 -21.31 -16.62 -22.75
CA THR A 30 -21.02 -17.11 -21.42
C THR A 30 -20.25 -15.98 -20.73
N GLU A 31 -20.94 -15.19 -19.96
CA GLU A 31 -20.29 -14.23 -19.05
C GLU A 31 -19.33 -15.07 -18.22
N LYS A 32 -18.04 -14.85 -18.45
CA LYS A 32 -16.97 -15.48 -17.71
C LYS A 32 -17.12 -15.01 -16.28
N GLN A 33 -17.89 -15.76 -15.50
CA GLN A 33 -18.20 -15.46 -14.12
C GLN A 33 -16.87 -15.25 -13.39
N ALA A 34 -16.65 -14.04 -12.87
CA ALA A 34 -15.43 -13.71 -12.16
C ALA A 34 -15.21 -14.75 -11.06
N PRO A 35 -14.00 -15.26 -10.88
CA PRO A 35 -13.74 -16.29 -9.91
C PRO A 35 -14.16 -15.80 -8.51
N PRO A 36 -14.74 -16.66 -7.66
CA PRO A 36 -15.19 -16.27 -6.32
C PRO A 36 -14.00 -15.72 -5.52
N THR A 37 -14.16 -14.51 -5.01
CA THR A 37 -13.10 -13.80 -4.28
C THR A 37 -13.53 -13.53 -2.83
N LEU A 38 -12.57 -13.55 -1.92
CA LEU A 38 -12.77 -13.29 -0.50
C LEU A 38 -12.15 -11.94 -0.10
N ALA A 39 -12.80 -11.29 0.86
CA ALA A 39 -12.21 -10.12 1.51
C ALA A 39 -10.97 -10.51 2.33
N PRO A 40 -9.97 -9.62 2.48
CA PRO A 40 -8.71 -9.91 3.18
C PRO A 40 -8.89 -10.48 4.59
N THR A 41 -9.88 -10.00 5.34
CA THR A 41 -10.18 -10.49 6.69
C THR A 41 -10.67 -11.93 6.71
N HIS A 42 -11.47 -12.32 5.74
CA HIS A 42 -11.95 -13.71 5.60
C HIS A 42 -10.82 -14.62 5.10
N ALA A 43 -10.06 -14.19 4.11
CA ALA A 43 -8.91 -14.91 3.62
C ALA A 43 -7.86 -15.15 4.73
N ALA A 44 -7.58 -14.16 5.57
CA ALA A 44 -6.67 -14.30 6.71
C ALA A 44 -7.15 -15.39 7.70
N ARG A 45 -8.45 -15.41 8.01
CA ARG A 45 -9.04 -16.44 8.89
C ARG A 45 -8.92 -17.83 8.28
N GLU A 46 -9.24 -17.99 7.00
CA GLU A 46 -9.14 -19.29 6.32
C GLU A 46 -7.70 -19.79 6.20
N LEU A 47 -6.74 -18.88 6.07
CA LEU A 47 -5.32 -19.19 6.05
C LEU A 47 -4.70 -19.28 7.45
N VAL A 48 -5.51 -19.13 8.50
CA VAL A 48 -5.08 -19.23 9.91
C VAL A 48 -3.94 -18.25 10.23
N LEU A 49 -4.02 -17.03 9.67
CA LEU A 49 -3.06 -15.95 9.87
C LEU A 49 -3.66 -14.82 10.70
N LEU A 50 -2.84 -14.16 11.50
CA LEU A 50 -3.18 -12.86 12.05
C LEU A 50 -3.23 -11.84 10.91
N ARG A 51 -4.00 -10.75 11.09
CA ARG A 51 -4.13 -9.71 10.06
C ARG A 51 -2.77 -9.18 9.60
N ALA A 52 -1.87 -8.88 10.54
CA ALA A 52 -0.53 -8.39 10.23
C ALA A 52 0.33 -9.41 9.48
N GLU A 53 0.21 -10.69 9.81
CA GLU A 53 0.88 -11.79 9.10
C GLU A 53 0.36 -11.91 7.66
N PHE A 54 -0.96 -11.80 7.49
CA PHE A 54 -1.60 -11.82 6.18
C PHE A 54 -1.15 -10.64 5.31
N GLU A 55 -1.20 -9.42 5.84
CA GLU A 55 -0.75 -8.22 5.14
C GLU A 55 0.75 -8.31 4.76
N LEU A 56 1.56 -8.91 5.62
CA LEU A 56 2.97 -9.17 5.32
C LEU A 56 3.12 -10.25 4.24
N ALA A 57 2.35 -11.34 4.31
CA ALA A 57 2.37 -12.40 3.30
C ALA A 57 2.00 -11.89 1.91
N VAL A 58 1.01 -11.01 1.81
CA VAL A 58 0.63 -10.34 0.56
C VAL A 58 1.79 -9.48 0.03
N ARG A 59 2.41 -8.64 0.87
CA ARG A 59 3.54 -7.79 0.47
C ARG A 59 4.77 -8.59 0.05
N LEU A 60 4.98 -9.76 0.64
CA LEU A 60 6.08 -10.66 0.28
C LEU A 60 5.75 -11.55 -0.93
N GLY A 61 4.58 -11.37 -1.58
CA GLY A 61 4.15 -12.18 -2.71
C GLY A 61 3.86 -13.65 -2.35
N ARG A 62 3.71 -13.98 -1.06
CA ARG A 62 3.35 -15.34 -0.61
C ARG A 62 1.87 -15.63 -0.84
N ILE A 63 1.05 -14.60 -0.85
CA ILE A 63 -0.39 -14.62 -1.15
C ILE A 63 -0.65 -13.65 -2.28
N HIS A 64 -1.19 -14.15 -3.40
CA HIS A 64 -1.57 -13.31 -4.51
C HIS A 64 -2.96 -12.71 -4.29
N THR A 65 -3.09 -11.45 -4.62
CA THR A 65 -4.36 -10.73 -4.54
C THR A 65 -4.77 -10.23 -5.92
N VAL A 66 -6.07 -10.09 -6.11
CA VAL A 66 -6.67 -9.47 -7.29
C VAL A 66 -7.36 -8.18 -6.89
N ARG A 67 -7.58 -7.28 -7.84
CA ARG A 67 -8.33 -6.06 -7.62
C ARG A 67 -9.78 -6.38 -7.26
N GLY A 68 -10.31 -5.70 -6.25
CA GLY A 68 -11.74 -5.70 -5.92
C GLY A 68 -12.51 -4.65 -6.71
N ASN A 69 -13.76 -4.43 -6.34
CA ASN A 69 -14.64 -3.47 -7.02
C ASN A 69 -14.42 -2.02 -6.55
N GLY A 70 -13.74 -1.83 -5.41
CA GLY A 70 -13.46 -0.51 -4.85
C GLY A 70 -12.06 -0.01 -5.20
N PRO A 71 -11.82 1.33 -5.17
CA PRO A 71 -10.49 1.90 -5.35
C PRO A 71 -9.53 1.36 -4.28
N GLY A 72 -8.41 0.77 -4.72
CA GLY A 72 -7.41 0.18 -3.83
C GLY A 72 -7.85 -1.08 -3.08
N GLU A 73 -9.07 -1.58 -3.33
CA GLU A 73 -9.55 -2.82 -2.72
C GLU A 73 -8.80 -4.03 -3.30
N ARG A 74 -8.24 -4.85 -2.40
CA ARG A 74 -7.60 -6.12 -2.75
C ARG A 74 -8.44 -7.28 -2.23
N ARG A 75 -8.57 -8.32 -3.05
CA ARG A 75 -9.31 -9.54 -2.73
C ARG A 75 -8.44 -10.76 -3.03
N VAL A 76 -8.76 -11.89 -2.43
CA VAL A 76 -8.05 -13.16 -2.66
C VAL A 76 -9.00 -14.11 -3.37
N THR A 77 -8.56 -14.73 -4.45
CA THR A 77 -9.37 -15.74 -5.14
C THR A 77 -9.48 -17.01 -4.32
N ARG A 78 -10.59 -17.72 -4.45
CA ARG A 78 -10.77 -19.04 -3.81
C ARG A 78 -9.66 -20.01 -4.20
N ALA A 79 -9.31 -20.02 -5.48
CA ALA A 79 -8.24 -20.85 -6.03
C ALA A 79 -6.88 -20.59 -5.35
N GLU A 80 -6.56 -19.33 -5.03
CA GLU A 80 -5.33 -18.98 -4.31
C GLU A 80 -5.32 -19.51 -2.87
N ILE A 81 -6.45 -19.42 -2.18
CA ILE A 81 -6.59 -19.98 -0.83
C ILE A 81 -6.39 -21.48 -0.86
N ASP A 82 -7.04 -22.17 -1.80
CA ASP A 82 -6.93 -23.62 -1.94
C ASP A 82 -5.50 -24.03 -2.32
N ARG A 83 -4.86 -23.31 -3.22
CA ARG A 83 -3.43 -23.48 -3.57
C ARG A 83 -2.51 -23.40 -2.36
N ILE A 84 -2.77 -22.46 -1.45
CA ILE A 84 -1.95 -22.28 -0.25
C ILE A 84 -2.22 -23.38 0.76
N ARG A 85 -3.49 -23.77 0.96
CA ARG A 85 -3.90 -24.79 1.94
C ARG A 85 -3.39 -26.17 1.57
N THR A 86 -3.21 -26.46 0.28
CA THR A 86 -2.68 -27.76 -0.19
C THR A 86 -1.16 -27.87 -0.09
N ARG A 87 -0.45 -26.78 0.24
CA ARG A 87 1.01 -26.83 0.43
C ARG A 87 1.39 -27.67 1.64
N PRO A 88 2.48 -28.46 1.51
CA PRO A 88 3.00 -29.24 2.65
C PRO A 88 3.32 -28.33 3.84
N GLY A 89 2.95 -28.78 5.05
CA GLY A 89 3.22 -28.04 6.28
C GLY A 89 2.31 -26.84 6.56
N PHE A 90 1.24 -26.65 5.77
CA PHE A 90 0.24 -25.64 6.09
C PHE A 90 -0.45 -25.95 7.44
N PRO A 91 -0.76 -24.94 8.29
CA PRO A 91 -0.45 -23.50 8.18
C PRO A 91 0.90 -23.12 8.76
N ALA A 92 1.62 -24.02 9.40
CA ALA A 92 2.88 -23.71 10.10
C ALA A 92 3.96 -23.20 9.16
N ALA A 93 4.10 -23.79 7.98
CA ALA A 93 5.07 -23.36 6.97
C ALA A 93 4.80 -21.92 6.50
N LEU A 94 3.54 -21.57 6.25
CA LEU A 94 3.18 -20.21 5.85
C LEU A 94 3.49 -19.18 6.95
N ARG A 95 3.18 -19.52 8.22
CA ARG A 95 3.52 -18.67 9.35
C ARG A 95 5.02 -18.49 9.53
N ALA A 96 5.80 -19.55 9.32
CA ALA A 96 7.26 -19.48 9.38
C ALA A 96 7.82 -18.50 8.36
N GLN A 97 7.28 -18.48 7.12
CA GLN A 97 7.71 -17.58 6.04
C GLN A 97 7.44 -16.10 6.33
N VAL A 98 6.48 -15.78 7.18
CA VAL A 98 6.14 -14.39 7.56
C VAL A 98 6.54 -14.06 9.00
N LYS A 99 7.20 -14.98 9.70
CA LYS A 99 7.67 -14.77 11.06
C LYS A 99 8.71 -13.65 11.08
N THR A 100 8.42 -12.60 11.86
CA THR A 100 9.36 -11.50 12.05
C THR A 100 10.00 -11.54 13.42
N VAL A 101 11.28 -11.18 13.48
CA VAL A 101 12.10 -11.15 14.71
C VAL A 101 12.66 -9.76 14.94
N GLY A 102 12.85 -9.39 16.21
CA GLY A 102 13.57 -8.18 16.61
C GLY A 102 15.07 -8.40 16.66
N THR A 103 15.82 -7.35 17.00
CA THR A 103 17.30 -7.40 17.07
C THR A 103 17.82 -8.48 18.01
N ALA A 104 17.22 -8.66 19.18
CA ALA A 104 17.67 -9.65 20.16
C ALA A 104 17.42 -11.08 19.68
N GLU A 105 16.20 -11.37 19.19
CA GLU A 105 15.85 -12.69 18.66
C GLU A 105 16.68 -13.02 17.41
N ALA A 106 16.89 -12.02 16.53
CA ALA A 106 17.69 -12.19 15.33
C ALA A 106 19.18 -12.46 15.65
N ALA A 107 19.72 -11.78 16.66
CA ALA A 107 21.09 -12.03 17.14
C ALA A 107 21.22 -13.44 17.71
N ALA A 108 20.22 -13.92 18.47
CA ALA A 108 20.19 -15.28 18.97
C ALA A 108 20.13 -16.34 17.86
N LEU A 109 19.33 -16.08 16.79
CA LEU A 109 19.29 -16.98 15.61
C LEU A 109 20.64 -17.11 14.89
N LEU A 110 21.48 -16.07 14.96
CA LEU A 110 22.82 -16.05 14.33
C LEU A 110 23.94 -16.47 15.30
N ASP A 111 23.61 -16.76 16.56
CA ASP A 111 24.58 -16.99 17.65
C ASP A 111 25.62 -15.86 17.77
N ILE A 112 25.16 -14.60 17.72
CA ILE A 112 26.00 -13.41 17.85
C ILE A 112 25.41 -12.41 18.86
N THR A 113 26.22 -11.43 19.26
CA THR A 113 25.74 -10.35 20.12
C THR A 113 24.80 -9.41 19.37
N THR A 114 23.86 -8.79 20.10
CA THR A 114 22.94 -7.76 19.54
C THR A 114 23.69 -6.57 18.93
N ALA A 115 24.85 -6.21 19.50
CA ALA A 115 25.71 -5.16 18.98
C ALA A 115 26.31 -5.55 17.61
N ARG A 116 26.70 -6.81 17.44
CA ARG A 116 27.20 -7.32 16.15
C ARG A 116 26.08 -7.36 15.13
N PHE A 117 24.92 -7.88 15.49
CA PHE A 117 23.73 -7.88 14.63
C PHE A 117 23.40 -6.47 14.13
N THR A 118 23.36 -5.50 15.04
CA THR A 118 23.09 -4.09 14.70
C THR A 118 24.10 -3.54 13.70
N ARG A 119 25.39 -3.83 13.87
CA ARG A 119 26.43 -3.43 12.91
C ARG A 119 26.20 -4.03 11.53
N LEU A 120 25.90 -5.33 11.44
CA LEU A 120 25.60 -6.01 10.18
C LEU A 120 24.37 -5.42 9.49
N ALA A 121 23.32 -5.14 10.26
CA ALA A 121 22.11 -4.51 9.75
C ALA A 121 22.37 -3.07 9.25
N ARG A 122 23.17 -2.27 9.99
CA ARG A 122 23.57 -0.92 9.54
C ARG A 122 24.42 -0.95 8.27
N LEU A 123 25.25 -1.96 8.10
CA LEU A 123 26.01 -2.20 6.89
C LEU A 123 25.16 -2.73 5.71
N GLY A 124 23.85 -2.90 5.90
CA GLY A 124 22.94 -3.37 4.87
C GLY A 124 23.02 -4.86 4.55
N ARG A 125 23.69 -5.66 5.40
CA ARG A 125 23.80 -7.11 5.20
C ARG A 125 22.53 -7.86 5.57
N LEU A 126 21.67 -7.25 6.37
CA LEU A 126 20.38 -7.75 6.80
C LEU A 126 19.33 -6.66 6.57
N THR A 127 18.35 -6.96 5.73
CA THR A 127 17.35 -5.99 5.32
C THR A 127 16.09 -6.08 6.21
N PRO A 128 15.68 -4.98 6.84
CA PRO A 128 14.43 -4.96 7.59
C PRO A 128 13.21 -5.18 6.68
N VAL A 129 12.18 -5.83 7.21
CA VAL A 129 10.90 -6.02 6.51
C VAL A 129 9.82 -5.11 7.04
N LEU A 130 9.87 -4.78 8.33
CA LEU A 130 8.93 -3.91 9.02
C LEU A 130 9.68 -3.01 9.99
N HIS A 131 9.02 -1.93 10.38
CA HIS A 131 9.44 -1.11 11.51
C HIS A 131 8.21 -0.62 12.28
N TYR A 132 8.45 -0.20 13.52
CA TYR A 132 7.51 0.57 14.31
C TYR A 132 8.25 1.54 15.23
N ARG A 133 7.58 2.57 15.71
CA ARG A 133 8.14 3.42 16.76
C ARG A 133 7.66 2.91 18.12
N ASN A 134 8.58 2.73 19.05
CA ASN A 134 8.25 2.37 20.42
C ASN A 134 7.70 3.60 21.19
N ARG A 135 7.36 3.42 22.46
CA ARG A 135 6.87 4.50 23.35
C ARG A 135 7.84 5.68 23.49
N TYR A 136 9.12 5.44 23.24
CA TYR A 136 10.18 6.46 23.26
C TYR A 136 10.43 7.11 21.90
N ARG A 137 9.56 6.86 20.92
CA ARG A 137 9.69 7.30 19.52
C ARG A 137 10.93 6.77 18.78
N VAL A 138 11.61 5.79 19.33
CA VAL A 138 12.74 5.13 18.68
C VAL A 138 12.23 4.14 17.65
N VAL A 139 12.83 4.12 16.45
CA VAL A 139 12.52 3.17 15.39
C VAL A 139 13.04 1.79 15.77
N VAL A 140 12.14 0.82 15.82
CA VAL A 140 12.44 -0.58 16.05
C VAL A 140 12.27 -1.33 14.75
N TRP A 141 13.34 -1.95 14.28
CA TRP A 141 13.35 -2.73 13.05
C TRP A 141 12.97 -4.19 13.30
N ARG A 142 12.25 -4.78 12.35
CA ARG A 142 11.89 -6.20 12.35
C ARG A 142 12.40 -6.85 11.07
N TYR A 143 12.91 -8.07 11.19
CA TYR A 143 13.53 -8.86 10.12
C TYR A 143 12.76 -10.15 9.93
N LEU A 144 12.80 -10.74 8.73
CA LEU A 144 12.24 -12.08 8.52
C LEU A 144 13.17 -13.13 9.17
N ALA A 145 12.59 -13.99 10.00
CA ALA A 145 13.33 -15.04 10.68
C ALA A 145 14.02 -15.99 9.69
N GLU A 146 13.34 -16.31 8.58
CA GLU A 146 13.86 -17.14 7.49
C GLU A 146 15.09 -16.53 6.83
N GLU A 147 15.06 -15.23 6.52
CA GLU A 147 16.21 -14.52 5.90
C GLU A 147 17.40 -14.42 6.86
N VAL A 148 17.13 -14.17 8.14
CA VAL A 148 18.16 -14.14 9.18
C VAL A 148 18.84 -15.53 9.30
N ALA A 149 18.06 -16.60 9.37
CA ALA A 149 18.60 -17.95 9.42
C ALA A 149 19.36 -18.31 8.13
N GLY A 150 18.81 -17.93 6.96
CA GLY A 150 19.46 -18.10 5.66
C GLY A 150 20.81 -17.39 5.57
N PHE A 151 20.93 -16.19 6.17
CA PHE A 151 22.21 -15.46 6.22
C PHE A 151 23.33 -16.28 6.90
N ALA A 152 23.01 -16.99 7.99
CA ALA A 152 23.96 -17.85 8.68
C ALA A 152 24.37 -19.09 7.85
N ALA A 153 23.49 -19.57 7.00
CA ALA A 153 23.73 -20.76 6.19
C ALA A 153 24.75 -20.52 5.05
N HIS A 154 24.96 -19.25 4.65
CA HIS A 154 25.91 -18.91 3.59
C HIS A 154 27.38 -18.93 4.09
N PRO A 155 28.26 -19.76 3.54
CA PRO A 155 29.63 -19.88 3.99
C PRO A 155 30.42 -18.56 3.95
N GLU A 156 30.14 -17.72 2.97
CA GLU A 156 30.75 -16.40 2.77
C GLU A 156 30.45 -15.40 3.90
N HIS A 157 29.34 -15.59 4.64
CA HIS A 157 28.97 -14.74 5.76
C HIS A 157 29.66 -15.13 7.07
N ARG A 158 30.28 -16.32 7.12
CA ARG A 158 30.90 -16.88 8.35
C ARG A 158 31.93 -15.92 8.97
N ALA A 159 32.75 -15.31 8.14
CA ALA A 159 33.74 -14.34 8.60
C ALA A 159 33.13 -13.10 9.24
N LEU A 160 31.94 -12.70 8.81
CA LEU A 160 31.18 -11.56 9.38
C LEU A 160 30.54 -11.93 10.71
N LEU A 161 30.19 -13.20 10.92
CA LEU A 161 29.53 -13.69 12.14
C LEU A 161 30.56 -13.92 13.26
N THR A 162 31.72 -14.50 12.97
CA THR A 162 32.70 -14.95 14.00
C THR A 162 33.94 -14.07 14.09
N GLY A 163 34.41 -13.54 12.97
CA GLY A 163 35.67 -12.77 12.88
C GLY A 163 35.57 -11.33 13.34
N ARG A 164 36.68 -10.61 13.33
CA ARG A 164 36.73 -9.15 13.51
C ARG A 164 36.11 -8.48 12.27
N THR A 165 35.25 -7.47 12.47
CA THR A 165 34.72 -6.68 11.35
C THR A 165 35.88 -6.13 10.49
N PRO A 166 35.87 -6.36 9.17
CA PRO A 166 36.92 -5.85 8.27
C PRO A 166 37.09 -4.33 8.38
N ALA A 167 38.34 -3.84 8.22
CA ALA A 167 38.64 -2.42 8.40
C ALA A 167 37.79 -1.48 7.53
N PRO A 168 37.54 -1.75 6.22
CA PRO A 168 36.68 -0.89 5.40
C PRO A 168 35.27 -0.79 5.92
N LEU A 169 34.71 -1.91 6.42
CA LEU A 169 33.34 -1.92 6.98
C LEU A 169 33.26 -1.17 8.33
N ARG A 170 34.34 -1.20 9.11
CA ARG A 170 34.41 -0.39 10.34
C ARG A 170 34.43 1.10 10.02
N GLN A 171 35.24 1.51 9.05
CA GLN A 171 35.32 2.90 8.60
C GLN A 171 33.94 3.43 8.15
N GLN A 172 33.17 2.63 7.42
CA GLN A 172 31.81 2.98 7.02
C GLN A 172 30.88 3.19 8.24
N LEU A 173 30.96 2.31 9.24
CA LEU A 173 30.18 2.44 10.47
C LEU A 173 30.59 3.67 11.30
N ASP A 174 31.90 3.94 11.39
CA ASP A 174 32.45 5.08 12.09
C ASP A 174 32.11 6.41 11.39
N ALA A 175 31.97 6.39 10.06
CA ALA A 175 31.44 7.48 9.25
C ALA A 175 29.91 7.65 9.37
N GLY A 176 29.23 6.86 10.20
CA GLY A 176 27.81 7.00 10.48
C GLY A 176 26.89 6.21 9.57
N LEU A 177 27.41 5.33 8.70
CA LEU A 177 26.57 4.55 7.78
C LEU A 177 25.45 3.80 8.53
N ASP A 178 24.21 4.02 8.08
CA ASP A 178 23.04 3.26 8.48
C ASP A 178 22.10 3.02 7.29
N SER A 179 22.27 1.86 6.65
CA SER A 179 21.51 1.48 5.46
C SER A 179 20.12 0.89 5.77
N ARG A 180 19.72 0.78 7.04
CA ARG A 180 18.46 0.09 7.41
C ARG A 180 17.22 0.76 6.81
N ALA A 181 17.13 2.09 6.90
CA ALA A 181 16.00 2.84 6.37
C ALA A 181 15.96 2.74 4.83
N ARG A 182 17.11 2.96 4.16
CA ARG A 182 17.24 2.84 2.72
C ARG A 182 16.84 1.45 2.22
N ASN A 183 17.38 0.39 2.81
CA ASN A 183 17.09 -0.98 2.40
C ASN A 183 15.62 -1.36 2.64
N TRP A 184 15.04 -0.87 3.74
CA TRP A 184 13.61 -1.04 3.99
C TRP A 184 12.77 -0.32 2.94
N ARG A 185 13.10 0.92 2.56
CA ARG A 185 12.40 1.67 1.50
C ARG A 185 12.47 0.93 0.17
N ALA A 186 13.67 0.45 -0.21
CA ALA A 186 13.85 -0.32 -1.45
C ALA A 186 12.96 -1.57 -1.48
N ARG A 187 12.95 -2.36 -0.41
CA ARG A 187 12.07 -3.53 -0.27
C ARG A 187 10.60 -3.15 -0.29
N CYS A 188 10.23 -2.08 0.39
CA CYS A 188 8.85 -1.60 0.42
C CYS A 188 8.37 -1.18 -0.97
N HIS A 189 9.21 -0.44 -1.70
CA HIS A 189 8.95 -0.03 -3.07
C HIS A 189 8.74 -1.23 -3.99
N GLU A 190 9.66 -2.20 -3.99
CA GLU A 190 9.54 -3.44 -4.77
C GLU A 190 8.25 -4.21 -4.44
N SER A 191 7.95 -4.36 -3.15
CA SER A 191 6.73 -5.04 -2.70
C SER A 191 5.46 -4.33 -3.16
N LEU A 192 5.43 -3.01 -3.15
CA LEU A 192 4.28 -2.21 -3.60
C LEU A 192 4.15 -2.23 -5.12
N LEU A 193 5.27 -2.22 -5.86
CA LEU A 193 5.25 -2.39 -7.31
C LEU A 193 4.67 -3.74 -7.72
N GLY A 194 4.99 -4.81 -6.99
CA GLY A 194 4.40 -6.13 -7.21
C GLY A 194 2.89 -6.18 -6.97
N LEU A 195 2.31 -5.17 -6.33
CA LEU A 195 0.88 -5.04 -6.10
C LEU A 195 0.21 -4.04 -7.06
N ALA A 196 0.96 -3.28 -7.84
CA ALA A 196 0.43 -2.27 -8.75
C ALA A 196 -0.19 -2.91 -9.99
N ASP A 197 -1.39 -2.47 -10.37
CA ASP A 197 -2.15 -2.99 -11.52
C ASP A 197 -2.01 -2.11 -12.76
N GLY A 198 -0.84 -1.54 -12.96
CA GLY A 198 -0.56 -0.76 -14.16
C GLY A 198 0.38 0.41 -13.93
N PRO A 199 0.73 1.13 -15.00
CA PRO A 199 1.78 2.14 -14.94
C PRO A 199 1.41 3.35 -14.09
N TRP A 200 0.15 3.77 -14.01
CA TRP A 200 -0.29 4.84 -13.12
C TRP A 200 -0.15 4.48 -11.64
N GLU A 201 -0.52 3.25 -11.26
CA GLU A 201 -0.32 2.79 -9.89
C GLU A 201 1.17 2.62 -9.58
N SER A 202 1.97 2.12 -10.53
CA SER A 202 3.44 2.03 -10.38
C SER A 202 4.08 3.41 -10.21
N ALA A 203 3.60 4.42 -10.94
CA ALA A 203 4.01 5.81 -10.77
C ALA A 203 3.66 6.32 -9.36
N ALA A 204 2.43 6.06 -8.89
CA ALA A 204 1.97 6.45 -7.56
C ALA A 204 2.76 5.75 -6.44
N VAL A 205 3.18 4.50 -6.64
CA VAL A 205 4.11 3.80 -5.74
C VAL A 205 5.43 4.54 -5.63
N SER A 206 6.07 4.92 -6.74
CA SER A 206 7.35 5.64 -6.71
C SER A 206 7.22 7.02 -6.11
N ALA A 207 6.14 7.73 -6.42
CA ALA A 207 5.81 9.03 -5.85
C ALA A 207 5.61 9.01 -4.33
N ALA A 208 5.25 7.85 -3.75
CA ALA A 208 5.07 7.72 -2.29
C ALA A 208 6.39 7.86 -1.50
N PHE A 209 7.54 7.73 -2.16
CA PHE A 209 8.87 7.86 -1.55
C PHE A 209 9.50 9.23 -1.78
N LEU A 210 8.82 10.14 -2.46
CA LEU A 210 9.24 11.51 -2.72
C LEU A 210 8.43 12.48 -1.85
N ASN A 211 9.04 13.60 -1.48
CA ASN A 211 8.31 14.72 -0.89
C ASN A 211 7.55 15.49 -1.98
N ASP A 212 6.69 16.42 -1.56
CA ASP A 212 5.82 17.15 -2.49
C ASP A 212 6.60 18.06 -3.46
N GLU A 213 7.72 18.62 -3.05
CA GLU A 213 8.61 19.45 -3.89
C GLU A 213 9.27 18.57 -4.97
N GLN A 214 9.88 17.44 -4.57
CA GLN A 214 10.51 16.48 -5.48
C GLN A 214 9.50 15.88 -6.48
N LEU A 215 8.26 15.70 -6.03
CA LEU A 215 7.17 15.24 -6.89
C LEU A 215 6.78 16.34 -7.89
N ALA A 216 6.63 17.59 -7.46
CA ALA A 216 6.29 18.70 -8.33
C ALA A 216 7.37 18.96 -9.41
N ASP A 217 8.64 18.83 -9.04
CA ASP A 217 9.77 18.93 -9.98
C ASP A 217 9.76 17.82 -11.03
N THR A 218 9.27 16.63 -10.64
CA THR A 218 9.26 15.46 -11.54
C THR A 218 8.03 15.42 -12.43
N VAL A 219 6.89 15.88 -11.92
CA VAL A 219 5.57 15.88 -12.57
C VAL A 219 5.02 17.32 -12.55
N PRO A 220 5.32 18.14 -13.55
CA PRO A 220 4.87 19.53 -13.61
C PRO A 220 3.35 19.68 -13.76
N ASP A 221 2.69 18.71 -14.42
CA ASP A 221 1.25 18.73 -14.66
C ASP A 221 0.48 18.50 -13.33
N PRO A 222 -0.40 19.44 -12.92
CA PRO A 222 -1.18 19.34 -11.70
C PRO A 222 -2.21 18.19 -11.73
N ASP A 223 -2.80 17.89 -12.88
CA ASP A 223 -3.82 16.85 -13.02
C ASP A 223 -3.20 15.47 -12.89
N GLU A 224 -2.02 15.26 -13.50
CA GLU A 224 -1.24 14.03 -13.27
C GLU A 224 -0.83 13.88 -11.81
N ARG A 225 -0.43 14.96 -11.13
CA ARG A 225 -0.11 14.90 -9.69
C ARG A 225 -1.33 14.54 -8.85
N ALA A 226 -2.50 15.11 -9.15
CA ALA A 226 -3.74 14.79 -8.46
C ALA A 226 -4.08 13.31 -8.64
N ARG A 227 -3.99 12.80 -9.87
CA ARG A 227 -4.21 11.39 -10.17
C ARG A 227 -3.22 10.47 -9.45
N ILE A 228 -1.94 10.81 -9.42
CA ILE A 228 -0.92 10.09 -8.66
C ILE A 228 -1.27 10.08 -7.18
N HIS A 229 -1.73 11.21 -6.65
CA HIS A 229 -2.10 11.34 -5.24
C HIS A 229 -3.28 10.43 -4.86
N ASP A 230 -4.29 10.33 -5.72
CA ASP A 230 -5.45 9.48 -5.52
C ASP A 230 -5.09 7.98 -5.57
N LEU A 231 -4.08 7.63 -6.38
CA LEU A 231 -3.60 6.26 -6.53
C LEU A 231 -2.50 5.88 -5.52
N ARG A 232 -2.03 6.82 -4.68
CA ARG A 232 -0.98 6.51 -3.70
C ARG A 232 -1.38 5.29 -2.84
N PRO A 233 -0.50 4.28 -2.75
CA PRO A 233 -0.77 3.14 -1.92
C PRO A 233 -0.94 3.55 -0.46
N GLY A 234 -1.90 2.93 0.21
CA GLY A 234 -2.03 3.08 1.67
C GLY A 234 -0.70 2.74 2.34
N ARG A 235 -0.33 3.51 3.36
CA ARG A 235 0.91 3.25 4.11
C ARG A 235 0.93 1.81 4.61
N PRO A 236 2.07 1.10 4.47
CA PRO A 236 2.22 -0.24 5.02
C PRO A 236 1.85 -0.22 6.49
N ALA A 237 0.95 -1.12 6.90
CA ALA A 237 0.58 -1.23 8.30
C ALA A 237 1.82 -1.53 9.14
N THR A 238 2.14 -0.64 10.07
CA THR A 238 3.17 -0.90 11.07
C THR A 238 2.64 -1.99 12.00
N THR A 239 3.42 -3.05 12.16
CA THR A 239 3.05 -4.21 12.97
C THR A 239 2.79 -3.79 14.41
N THR A 240 1.71 -4.21 14.93
CA THR A 240 1.22 -4.22 16.31
C THR A 240 0.10 -3.22 16.57
N GLY A 241 -0.98 -3.73 17.14
CA GLY A 241 -2.18 -3.01 17.57
C GLY A 241 -1.96 -1.87 18.60
N ASN A 242 -0.82 -1.23 18.54
CA ASN A 242 -0.53 -0.04 19.31
C ASN A 242 -1.00 1.18 18.51
N ARG A 243 -2.09 1.80 18.96
CA ARG A 243 -2.66 3.05 18.41
C ARG A 243 -1.63 4.20 18.33
N TYR A 244 -0.54 4.10 19.06
CA TYR A 244 0.58 5.06 19.03
C TYR A 244 1.53 4.83 17.84
N ALA A 245 1.53 3.65 17.23
CA ALA A 245 2.37 3.35 16.06
C ALA A 245 1.82 3.92 14.75
N ALA A 246 0.52 4.22 14.68
CA ALA A 246 -0.12 4.85 13.54
C ALA A 246 0.20 6.35 13.42
N SER A 247 0.78 6.98 14.45
CA SER A 247 1.17 8.38 14.43
C SER A 247 2.43 8.58 13.61
N ARG A 248 2.21 8.93 12.34
CA ARG A 248 3.06 9.79 11.52
C ARG A 248 4.58 9.60 11.73
N SER A 249 5.14 8.66 10.98
CA SER A 249 6.53 8.80 10.55
C SER A 249 6.52 9.04 9.04
N PRO A 250 6.17 10.25 8.58
CA PRO A 250 6.33 10.59 7.17
C PRO A 250 7.79 10.41 6.76
N ASP A 251 8.70 10.68 7.67
CA ASP A 251 10.13 10.78 7.43
C ASP A 251 10.78 9.47 6.96
N LEU A 252 10.33 8.29 7.45
CA LEU A 252 10.95 7.03 7.03
C LEU A 252 10.55 6.54 5.63
N MET A 253 9.38 6.95 5.13
CA MET A 253 8.98 6.64 3.75
C MET A 253 9.70 7.52 2.73
N THR A 254 9.99 8.77 3.07
CA THR A 254 10.63 9.71 2.17
C THR A 254 12.10 9.36 2.00
N ALA A 255 12.57 9.37 0.75
CA ALA A 255 13.98 9.18 0.41
C ALA A 255 14.84 10.28 1.05
N GLU A 256 15.99 9.89 1.59
CA GLU A 256 16.88 10.80 2.32
C GLU A 256 18.11 11.17 1.50
N THR A 257 18.60 10.26 0.66
CA THR A 257 19.79 10.50 -0.13
C THR A 257 19.45 10.91 -1.55
N GLU A 258 20.29 11.74 -2.14
CA GLU A 258 20.10 12.22 -3.51
C GLU A 258 20.09 11.07 -4.53
N GLU A 259 20.83 10.01 -4.26
CA GLU A 259 20.84 8.79 -5.07
C GLU A 259 19.48 8.07 -5.05
N GLU A 260 18.87 7.92 -3.85
CA GLU A 260 17.52 7.35 -3.71
C GLU A 260 16.48 8.22 -4.41
N ILE A 261 16.52 9.54 -4.19
CA ILE A 261 15.59 10.50 -4.79
C ILE A 261 15.65 10.39 -6.32
N ARG A 262 16.87 10.47 -6.90
CA ARG A 262 17.05 10.30 -8.35
C ARG A 262 16.55 8.96 -8.86
N GLY A 263 16.74 7.88 -8.10
CA GLY A 263 16.25 6.54 -8.44
C GLY A 263 14.71 6.51 -8.52
N TYR A 264 14.01 7.02 -7.51
CA TYR A 264 12.55 7.08 -7.51
C TYR A 264 11.99 8.02 -8.56
N GLN A 265 12.62 9.18 -8.79
CA GLN A 265 12.24 10.11 -9.86
C GLN A 265 12.42 9.48 -11.26
N ALA A 266 13.51 8.76 -11.49
CA ALA A 266 13.77 8.09 -12.76
C ALA A 266 12.71 7.01 -13.02
N HIS A 267 12.40 6.20 -12.03
CA HIS A 267 11.36 5.17 -12.14
C HIS A 267 9.97 5.78 -12.33
N LEU A 268 9.65 6.88 -11.63
CA LEU A 268 8.40 7.62 -11.78
C LEU A 268 8.23 8.12 -13.24
N ARG A 269 9.28 8.75 -13.81
CA ARG A 269 9.26 9.23 -15.20
C ARG A 269 9.05 8.07 -16.19
N LEU A 270 9.67 6.92 -15.95
CA LEU A 270 9.49 5.73 -16.77
C LEU A 270 8.03 5.26 -16.75
N CYS A 271 7.46 5.10 -15.56
CA CYS A 271 6.06 4.68 -15.40
C CYS A 271 5.06 5.66 -16.01
N LEU A 272 5.31 6.97 -15.90
CA LEU A 272 4.47 7.98 -16.52
C LEU A 272 4.52 7.95 -18.03
N ARG A 273 5.70 7.74 -18.61
CA ARG A 273 5.83 7.57 -20.06
C ARG A 273 4.99 6.37 -20.52
N ASP A 274 5.14 5.22 -19.89
CA ASP A 274 4.37 4.02 -20.18
C ASP A 274 2.85 4.23 -19.98
N ALA A 275 2.48 5.04 -18.98
CA ALA A 275 1.09 5.37 -18.68
C ALA A 275 0.46 6.24 -19.79
N ARG A 276 1.20 7.23 -20.28
CA ARG A 276 0.78 8.12 -21.36
C ARG A 276 0.71 7.36 -22.71
N GLU A 277 1.65 6.46 -22.98
CA GLU A 277 1.64 5.64 -24.19
C GLU A 277 0.45 4.68 -24.25
N ARG A 278 0.06 4.09 -23.12
CA ARG A 278 -1.09 3.15 -23.05
C ARG A 278 -2.43 3.86 -23.03
N ASN A 279 -2.46 5.10 -22.61
CA ASN A 279 -3.65 5.92 -22.57
C ASN A 279 -3.28 7.30 -23.16
N PRO A 280 -3.07 7.40 -24.49
CA PRO A 280 -2.76 8.65 -25.14
C PRO A 280 -3.98 9.55 -25.05
N GLY A 281 -4.09 10.31 -23.95
CA GLY A 281 -5.18 11.23 -23.70
C GLY A 281 -6.53 10.51 -23.52
N CYS A 282 -7.12 10.62 -22.37
CA CYS A 282 -8.50 11.05 -22.37
C CYS A 282 -8.41 12.43 -23.05
N PRO A 283 -8.80 12.59 -24.34
CA PRO A 283 -8.96 13.93 -24.86
C PRO A 283 -10.03 14.51 -23.96
N ASP A 284 -9.68 15.60 -23.30
CA ASP A 284 -10.58 16.58 -22.72
C ASP A 284 -11.92 16.01 -22.25
N ALA A 285 -12.12 16.03 -20.95
CA ALA A 285 -13.50 16.09 -20.48
C ALA A 285 -14.25 16.94 -21.48
N ASP A 286 -15.28 16.38 -22.15
CA ASP A 286 -16.15 17.11 -23.04
C ASP A 286 -16.35 18.49 -22.46
N PRO A 287 -16.14 19.56 -23.24
CA PRO A 287 -16.37 20.91 -22.75
C PRO A 287 -17.76 20.88 -22.13
N PRO A 288 -17.95 21.45 -20.94
CA PRO A 288 -19.22 21.32 -20.23
C PRO A 288 -20.31 21.62 -21.24
N VAL A 289 -21.13 20.59 -21.55
CA VAL A 289 -22.28 20.75 -22.43
C VAL A 289 -23.01 21.93 -21.87
N THR A 290 -22.94 23.05 -22.59
CA THR A 290 -23.65 24.28 -22.25
C THR A 290 -25.12 23.87 -22.26
N GLN A 291 -25.62 23.48 -21.10
CA GLN A 291 -27.03 23.24 -20.93
C GLN A 291 -27.68 24.56 -21.28
N GLY A 292 -28.30 24.61 -22.43
CA GLY A 292 -29.13 25.73 -22.85
C GLY A 292 -30.11 26.06 -21.75
N PRO A 293 -30.55 27.35 -21.66
CA PRO A 293 -31.34 27.82 -20.56
C PRO A 293 -32.59 26.94 -20.40
N ARG A 294 -32.71 26.30 -19.24
CA ARG A 294 -33.87 25.54 -18.86
C ARG A 294 -35.06 26.49 -18.86
N PRO A 295 -36.18 26.16 -19.52
CA PRO A 295 -37.37 27.01 -19.46
C PRO A 295 -37.79 27.15 -17.99
N CYS A 296 -37.96 28.42 -17.55
CA CYS A 296 -38.47 28.78 -16.25
C CYS A 296 -39.82 28.08 -16.00
N ARG A 297 -39.85 27.16 -15.08
CA ARG A 297 -41.07 26.60 -14.54
C ARG A 297 -41.66 27.67 -13.61
N THR A 298 -42.76 28.30 -14.03
CA THR A 298 -43.59 29.20 -13.20
C THR A 298 -43.98 28.48 -11.91
N PRO A 299 -43.81 29.11 -10.74
CA PRO A 299 -44.30 28.52 -9.50
C PRO A 299 -45.83 28.60 -9.47
N ARG A 300 -46.45 27.45 -9.30
CA ARG A 300 -47.90 27.31 -9.07
C ARG A 300 -48.18 27.87 -7.68
N ALA A 301 -49.01 28.91 -7.63
CA ALA A 301 -49.47 29.53 -6.40
C ALA A 301 -50.17 28.50 -5.50
N THR A 302 -49.66 28.29 -4.32
CA THR A 302 -50.32 27.53 -3.26
C THR A 302 -50.90 28.56 -2.28
N THR A 303 -52.20 28.57 -2.19
CA THR A 303 -53.03 29.38 -1.29
C THR A 303 -52.64 29.06 0.16
N VAL A 304 -52.17 30.08 0.89
CA VAL A 304 -51.93 29.99 2.34
C VAL A 304 -53.20 30.42 3.04
N VAL A 305 -53.84 29.48 3.73
CA VAL A 305 -54.87 29.77 4.73
C VAL A 305 -54.16 30.13 6.03
N GLY A 306 -54.37 31.36 6.48
CA GLY A 306 -53.85 31.86 7.73
C GLY A 306 -54.61 31.34 8.95
N THR A 307 -53.87 31.06 10.01
CA THR A 307 -54.39 31.13 11.39
C THR A 307 -53.36 31.83 12.26
N SER A 308 -53.80 32.95 12.78
CA SER A 308 -53.12 33.77 13.76
C SER A 308 -53.07 33.07 15.11
N SER A 309 -51.94 33.13 15.80
CA SER A 309 -51.91 33.02 17.26
C SER A 309 -50.69 33.77 17.80
N THR A 310 -51.00 34.71 18.60
CA THR A 310 -50.23 35.65 19.39
C THR A 310 -49.44 34.94 20.50
N GLY A 311 -48.23 35.41 20.79
CA GLY A 311 -47.51 34.96 22.00
C GLY A 311 -46.17 35.65 22.17
N CYS A 312 -46.17 36.74 22.94
CA CYS A 312 -45.00 37.43 23.48
C CYS A 312 -44.17 36.57 24.44
N GLY A 313 -42.89 36.82 24.51
CA GLY A 313 -42.03 36.31 25.59
C GLY A 313 -40.56 36.68 25.40
N ALA A 314 -40.19 37.80 26.00
CA ALA A 314 -38.83 38.26 26.17
C ALA A 314 -38.12 37.43 27.25
N GLY A 315 -36.80 37.33 27.19
CA GLY A 315 -36.06 36.94 28.39
C GLY A 315 -34.69 36.34 28.14
N SER A 316 -33.64 37.16 28.13
CA SER A 316 -32.48 37.10 29.01
C SER A 316 -31.45 36.00 28.83
N GLU A 317 -30.30 36.45 28.39
CA GLU A 317 -28.94 35.93 28.62
C GLU A 317 -28.67 35.73 30.14
N PRO A 318 -27.89 34.75 30.57
CA PRO A 318 -26.89 35.06 31.55
C PRO A 318 -25.49 34.46 31.26
N GLN A 319 -24.57 35.33 31.28
CA GLN A 319 -23.21 35.41 31.80
C GLN A 319 -22.54 34.17 32.42
N ARG A 320 -21.25 34.05 32.06
CA ARG A 320 -20.20 33.22 32.72
C ARG A 320 -20.07 33.49 34.23
N PRO A 321 -19.49 32.55 34.95
CA PRO A 321 -18.57 32.91 36.00
C PRO A 321 -17.15 32.34 35.83
N THR A 322 -16.20 33.23 36.05
CA THR A 322 -14.80 32.99 36.37
C THR A 322 -14.68 32.70 37.89
N SER A 323 -13.87 31.72 38.27
CA SER A 323 -13.18 31.67 39.55
C SER A 323 -12.10 30.57 39.46
N SER A 324 -10.86 30.89 39.50
CA SER A 324 -9.98 31.18 40.66
C SER A 324 -9.56 29.94 41.45
N SER A 325 -8.28 29.59 41.22
CA SER A 325 -7.23 29.15 42.14
C SER A 325 -7.63 28.38 43.40
N LEU A 326 -6.95 27.26 43.60
CA LEU A 326 -6.28 26.98 44.90
C LEU A 326 -5.27 25.82 44.74
N GLY A 327 -4.06 26.10 45.11
CA GLY A 327 -2.94 25.19 45.13
C GLY A 327 -3.01 24.16 46.26
N ARG A 328 -2.32 23.07 46.07
CA ARG A 328 -1.86 22.21 47.16
C ARG A 328 -0.52 21.57 46.81
N GLN A 329 0.51 22.10 47.35
CA GLN A 329 1.79 21.41 47.59
C GLN A 329 1.59 20.29 48.61
N LYS A 330 2.26 19.17 48.40
CA LYS A 330 2.79 18.21 49.39
C LYS A 330 3.32 17.03 48.55
N GLY A 331 4.48 16.49 48.73
CA GLY A 331 5.52 16.54 49.73
C GLY A 331 6.61 15.60 49.26
N ARG A 332 7.84 16.05 49.39
CA ARG A 332 9.08 15.30 49.22
C ARG A 332 9.12 14.13 50.18
N THR A 333 9.45 12.92 49.70
CA THR A 333 10.14 11.93 50.52
C THR A 333 11.32 11.38 49.75
N ARG A 334 12.49 11.84 50.12
CA ARG A 334 13.79 11.20 49.86
C ARG A 334 13.79 9.88 50.62
N ARG A 335 14.16 8.79 49.94
CA ARG A 335 14.63 7.59 50.62
C ARG A 335 16.07 7.31 50.20
N ALA A 336 16.87 7.17 51.22
CA ALA A 336 18.30 7.12 51.23
C ALA A 336 18.87 5.83 50.59
N LEU A 337 20.05 6.03 50.07
CA LEU A 337 21.01 5.00 49.67
C LEU A 337 21.49 4.21 50.93
N GLY A 338 21.48 2.89 50.83
CA GLY A 338 22.21 1.98 51.72
C GLY A 338 23.32 1.27 50.93
N PRO A 339 24.44 0.91 51.52
CA PRO A 339 25.69 0.67 50.81
C PRO A 339 25.86 -0.79 50.32
N LEU A 340 26.67 -0.88 49.27
CA LEU A 340 27.29 -2.05 48.69
C LEU A 340 27.93 -2.97 49.74
N THR A 341 27.62 -4.28 49.65
CA THR A 341 28.44 -5.32 50.31
C THR A 341 29.09 -6.16 49.20
N THR A 342 30.39 -6.00 49.12
CA THR A 342 31.33 -6.82 48.36
C THR A 342 31.43 -8.21 49.02
N VAL A 343 31.16 -9.26 48.29
CA VAL A 343 31.60 -10.62 48.67
C VAL A 343 32.56 -11.14 47.61
N ARG A 344 33.81 -11.27 48.06
CA ARG A 344 34.88 -12.07 47.43
C ARG A 344 34.84 -13.48 48.03
N HIS A 345 35.11 -14.45 47.22
CA HIS A 345 35.93 -15.68 47.44
C HIS A 345 35.24 -16.98 46.96
N PRO A 346 36.10 -17.94 46.74
CA PRO A 346 37.47 -18.06 46.21
C PRO A 346 37.54 -18.56 44.79
#